data_3141038c2ffde3560cb5d112e7eb3963
#
_entry.id   3141038c2ffde3560cb5d112e7eb3963
#
_cell.length_a   1.000
_cell.length_b   1.000
_cell.length_c   1.000
_cell.angle_alpha   90.00
_cell.angle_beta   90.00
_cell.angle_gamma   90.00
#
_symmetry.space_group_name_H-M   'P 1'
#
loop_
_entity.id
_entity.type
_entity.pdbx_description
1 polymer ?
#
loop_
_entity_poly.entity_id
_entity_poly.type
_entity_poly.pdbx_seq_one_letter_code
_entity_poly.pdbx_strand_id
1 'polypeptide(L)'
;DARGDWYMRDDRIQAAGPFPRPKGSRIVHDKLLAFIHRNYGHDDRGAWFFQNGPQRVYVELEAAPWVWRIEAAPGWPVTSHTGRPAQVRGSWLDDNGRLFLDTDLGFGLVHTLDMEIASQAVDSGVWAPAEMPFADMPARFGYVLKPQEKAAPGAAS
;
A
#
# COMPACT_ATOMS: atom_id res chain seq x y z
N ASP A 1 3.81 -2.11 5.57
CA ASP A 1 2.79 -3.07 6.02
C ASP A 1 1.38 -2.50 5.84
N ALA A 2 0.39 -3.21 6.32
CA ALA A 2 -1.02 -2.80 6.18
C ALA A 2 -1.39 -1.53 6.97
N ARG A 3 -0.49 -1.01 7.79
CA ARG A 3 -0.66 0.26 8.52
C ARG A 3 0.18 1.39 7.94
N GLY A 4 0.94 1.12 6.87
CA GLY A 4 1.83 2.09 6.27
C GLY A 4 3.18 2.22 6.95
N ASP A 5 3.52 1.31 7.85
CA ASP A 5 4.83 1.27 8.51
C ASP A 5 5.85 0.56 7.62
N TRP A 6 7.10 0.98 7.75
CA TRP A 6 8.22 0.47 6.97
C TRP A 6 9.13 -0.41 7.83
N TYR A 7 9.64 -1.50 7.24
CA TYR A 7 10.47 -2.48 7.94
C TYR A 7 11.73 -2.79 7.16
N MET A 8 12.86 -2.84 7.87
CA MET A 8 14.11 -3.32 7.33
C MET A 8 14.18 -4.85 7.47
N ARG A 9 14.51 -5.52 6.37
CA ARG A 9 14.60 -6.99 6.34
C ARG A 9 15.98 -7.39 5.80
N ASP A 10 16.87 -7.82 6.70
CA ASP A 10 18.16 -8.35 6.29
C ASP A 10 18.03 -9.78 5.73
N ASP A 11 19.14 -10.35 5.24
CA ASP A 11 19.13 -11.68 4.62
C ASP A 11 18.63 -12.75 5.58
N ARG A 12 18.95 -12.64 6.87
CA ARG A 12 18.52 -13.61 7.87
C ARG A 12 17.00 -13.56 8.06
N ILE A 13 16.44 -12.37 8.10
CA ILE A 13 14.98 -12.19 8.24
C ILE A 13 14.28 -12.68 6.99
N GLN A 14 14.82 -12.39 5.82
CA GLN A 14 14.26 -12.86 4.56
C GLN A 14 14.27 -14.39 4.46
N ALA A 15 15.36 -15.01 4.94
CA ALA A 15 15.45 -16.47 4.96
C ALA A 15 14.49 -17.12 5.95
N ALA A 16 14.07 -16.39 7.00
CA ALA A 16 13.14 -16.90 8.00
C ALA A 16 11.71 -17.01 7.50
N GLY A 17 11.35 -16.26 6.45
CA GLY A 17 10.02 -16.33 5.85
C GLY A 17 9.67 -15.11 5.02
N PRO A 18 8.56 -15.20 4.26
CA PRO A 18 8.11 -14.09 3.43
C PRO A 18 7.50 -12.96 4.27
N PHE A 19 7.61 -11.73 3.79
CA PHE A 19 6.92 -10.60 4.41
C PHE A 19 5.40 -10.83 4.39
N PRO A 20 4.67 -10.57 5.44
CA PRO A 20 5.06 -9.90 6.70
C PRO A 20 5.39 -10.86 7.87
N ARG A 21 5.83 -12.07 7.60
CA ARG A 21 6.07 -13.08 8.65
C ARG A 21 7.43 -13.75 8.50
N PRO A 22 8.49 -13.13 9.08
CA PRO A 22 8.53 -11.96 9.97
C PRO A 22 8.51 -10.64 9.20
N LYS A 23 8.14 -9.56 9.91
CA LYS A 23 8.19 -8.22 9.31
C LYS A 23 9.60 -7.65 9.24
N GLY A 24 10.39 -7.88 10.27
CA GLY A 24 11.71 -7.30 10.40
C GLY A 24 11.73 -6.16 11.42
N SER A 25 12.72 -5.27 11.29
CA SER A 25 12.90 -4.13 12.20
C SER A 25 12.16 -2.91 11.67
N ARG A 26 11.25 -2.38 12.47
CA ARG A 26 10.50 -1.19 12.08
C ARG A 26 11.41 0.02 11.99
N ILE A 27 11.30 0.75 10.89
CA ILE A 27 12.03 1.98 10.67
C ILE A 27 11.31 3.11 11.40
N VAL A 28 12.04 3.81 12.29
CA VAL A 28 11.46 4.88 13.11
C VAL A 28 12.17 6.23 12.95
N HIS A 29 13.25 6.29 12.16
CA HIS A 29 14.02 7.51 11.96
C HIS A 29 13.26 8.44 11.02
N ASP A 30 12.84 9.61 11.51
CA ASP A 30 11.96 10.51 10.78
C ASP A 30 12.53 10.99 9.45
N LYS A 31 13.82 11.32 9.40
CA LYS A 31 14.44 11.78 8.16
C LYS A 31 14.54 10.68 7.12
N LEU A 32 14.79 9.46 7.54
CA LEU A 32 14.83 8.30 6.64
C LEU A 32 13.43 8.03 6.08
N LEU A 33 12.42 8.03 6.95
CA LEU A 33 11.03 7.87 6.52
C LEU A 33 10.63 8.96 5.51
N ALA A 34 10.97 10.21 5.79
CA ALA A 34 10.67 11.31 4.89
C ALA A 34 11.36 11.13 3.53
N PHE A 35 12.60 10.64 3.52
CA PHE A 35 13.33 10.37 2.29
C PHE A 35 12.63 9.26 1.48
N ILE A 36 12.28 8.15 2.13
CA ILE A 36 11.57 7.04 1.47
C ILE A 36 10.26 7.55 0.88
N HIS A 37 9.48 8.29 1.65
CA HIS A 37 8.17 8.80 1.22
C HIS A 37 8.27 9.73 0.01
N ARG A 38 9.29 10.60 -0.03
CA ARG A 38 9.46 11.52 -1.16
C ARG A 38 9.85 10.82 -2.45
N ASN A 39 10.49 9.67 -2.34
CA ASN A 39 11.08 8.97 -3.49
C ASN A 39 10.32 7.68 -3.84
N TYR A 40 9.15 7.50 -3.28
CA TYR A 40 8.32 6.31 -3.46
C TYR A 40 7.60 6.35 -4.82
N GLY A 41 7.64 5.24 -5.54
CA GLY A 41 7.00 5.11 -6.83
C GLY A 41 6.99 3.67 -7.33
N HIS A 42 6.67 3.49 -8.60
CA HIS A 42 6.58 2.15 -9.18
C HIS A 42 7.14 2.11 -10.60
N ASP A 43 7.49 0.92 -11.07
CA ASP A 43 7.91 0.71 -12.46
C ASP A 43 6.69 0.34 -13.34
N ASP A 44 6.95 0.06 -14.63
CA ASP A 44 5.90 -0.24 -15.61
C ASP A 44 5.18 -1.55 -15.33
N ARG A 45 5.75 -2.43 -14.51
CA ARG A 45 5.15 -3.71 -14.14
C ARG A 45 4.36 -3.65 -12.84
N GLY A 46 4.30 -2.47 -12.20
CA GLY A 46 3.60 -2.29 -10.95
C GLY A 46 4.39 -2.75 -9.73
N ALA A 47 5.71 -2.92 -9.87
CA ALA A 47 6.58 -3.20 -8.73
C ALA A 47 6.98 -1.87 -8.09
N TRP A 48 6.71 -1.76 -6.79
CA TRP A 48 6.94 -0.52 -6.05
C TRP A 48 8.34 -0.47 -5.47
N PHE A 49 8.90 0.74 -5.41
CA PHE A 49 10.26 0.97 -4.96
C PHE A 49 10.39 2.39 -4.41
N PHE A 50 11.48 2.69 -3.71
CA PHE A 50 11.88 4.07 -3.54
C PHE A 50 13.23 4.30 -4.22
N GLN A 51 13.38 5.48 -4.80
CA GLN A 51 14.61 5.84 -5.50
C GLN A 51 15.66 6.30 -4.50
N ASN A 52 16.84 5.67 -4.54
CA ASN A 52 17.99 6.02 -3.71
C ASN A 52 19.16 6.35 -4.63
N GLY A 53 19.28 7.64 -5.00
CA GLY A 53 20.24 8.05 -6.03
C GLY A 53 19.97 7.31 -7.34
N PRO A 54 20.97 6.66 -7.94
CA PRO A 54 20.77 5.89 -9.17
C PRO A 54 20.11 4.53 -8.96
N GLN A 55 19.92 4.11 -7.71
CA GLN A 55 19.45 2.77 -7.37
C GLN A 55 17.98 2.77 -7.01
N ARG A 56 17.24 1.78 -7.51
CA ARG A 56 15.87 1.50 -7.08
C ARG A 56 15.91 0.46 -5.97
N VAL A 57 15.29 0.79 -4.84
CA VAL A 57 15.15 -0.16 -3.74
C VAL A 57 13.71 -0.68 -3.77
N TYR A 58 13.53 -1.89 -4.29
CA TYR A 58 12.21 -2.49 -4.41
C TYR A 58 11.69 -2.92 -3.06
N VAL A 59 10.38 -2.76 -2.86
CA VAL A 59 9.74 -3.04 -1.57
C VAL A 59 8.70 -4.14 -1.71
N GLU A 60 8.54 -4.92 -0.65
CA GLU A 60 7.46 -5.87 -0.53
C GLU A 60 6.28 -5.21 0.17
N LEU A 61 5.07 -5.54 -0.28
CA LEU A 61 3.84 -4.96 0.22
C LEU A 61 3.01 -6.04 0.93
N GLU A 62 2.42 -5.69 2.06
CA GLU A 62 1.51 -6.61 2.74
C GLU A 62 0.15 -6.66 2.04
N ALA A 63 -0.38 -5.52 1.62
CA ALA A 63 -1.73 -5.45 1.06
C ALA A 63 -1.81 -4.65 -0.23
N ALA A 64 -1.28 -3.43 -0.25
CA ALA A 64 -1.37 -2.51 -1.37
C ALA A 64 -0.25 -1.47 -1.30
N PRO A 65 0.01 -0.76 -2.43
CA PRO A 65 1.07 0.26 -2.45
C PRO A 65 0.84 1.42 -1.49
N TRP A 66 -0.42 1.81 -1.30
CA TRP A 66 -0.79 2.93 -0.44
C TRP A 66 -1.58 2.46 0.77
N VAL A 67 -1.46 3.19 1.87
CA VAL A 67 -2.32 3.05 3.03
C VAL A 67 -2.95 4.42 3.28
N TRP A 68 -4.28 4.44 3.33
CA TRP A 68 -5.04 5.69 3.40
C TRP A 68 -5.42 6.03 4.83
N ARG A 69 -5.21 7.31 5.19
CA ARG A 69 -5.78 7.89 6.39
C ARG A 69 -6.97 8.76 5.98
N ILE A 70 -8.04 8.71 6.76
CA ILE A 70 -9.29 9.40 6.45
C ILE A 70 -9.58 10.37 7.57
N GLU A 71 -9.93 11.60 7.21
CA GLU A 71 -10.26 12.64 8.16
C GLU A 71 -11.76 12.69 8.42
N ALA A 72 -12.16 12.84 9.68
CA ALA A 72 -13.56 13.02 10.06
C ALA A 72 -13.98 14.48 9.81
N ALA A 73 -14.10 14.83 8.54
CA ALA A 73 -14.41 16.17 8.07
C ALA A 73 -15.31 16.09 6.84
N PRO A 74 -15.98 17.19 6.44
CA PRO A 74 -16.84 17.16 5.25
C PRO A 74 -16.10 16.65 4.02
N GLY A 75 -16.72 15.70 3.29
CA GLY A 75 -16.12 15.06 2.12
C GLY A 75 -15.16 13.95 2.44
N TRP A 76 -14.88 13.67 3.70
CA TRP A 76 -13.94 12.64 4.17
C TRP A 76 -12.60 12.69 3.42
N PRO A 77 -11.79 13.74 3.63
CA PRO A 77 -10.51 13.87 2.95
C PRO A 77 -9.60 12.67 3.21
N VAL A 78 -8.93 12.21 2.15
CA VAL A 78 -8.04 11.06 2.18
C VAL A 78 -6.61 11.51 1.95
N THR A 79 -5.70 11.01 2.79
CA THR A 79 -4.27 11.26 2.70
C THR A 79 -3.53 9.93 2.76
N SER A 80 -2.50 9.77 1.93
CA SER A 80 -1.68 8.55 1.95
C SER A 80 -0.80 8.49 3.20
N HIS A 81 -0.25 7.30 3.46
CA HIS A 81 0.74 7.11 4.54
C HIS A 81 2.03 7.91 4.32
N THR A 82 2.25 8.41 3.10
CA THR A 82 3.39 9.28 2.79
C THR A 82 3.06 10.77 2.95
N GLY A 83 1.83 11.10 3.34
CA GLY A 83 1.39 12.48 3.55
C GLY A 83 0.80 13.16 2.33
N ARG A 84 0.61 12.46 1.22
CA ARG A 84 0.06 13.04 -0.01
C ARG A 84 -1.46 12.95 -0.02
N PRO A 85 -2.18 14.05 -0.31
CA PRO A 85 -3.64 14.00 -0.47
C PRO A 85 -4.02 13.21 -1.73
N ALA A 86 -5.16 12.53 -1.67
CA ALA A 86 -5.64 11.69 -2.75
C ALA A 86 -7.10 11.96 -3.06
N GLN A 87 -7.47 11.78 -4.35
CA GLN A 87 -8.85 11.89 -4.83
C GLN A 87 -9.40 10.49 -5.08
N VAL A 88 -10.44 10.13 -4.36
CA VAL A 88 -11.05 8.79 -4.44
C VAL A 88 -11.82 8.65 -5.75
N ARG A 89 -11.58 7.56 -6.47
CA ARG A 89 -12.24 7.22 -7.74
C ARG A 89 -13.12 5.99 -7.64
N GLY A 90 -12.83 5.10 -6.70
CA GLY A 90 -13.59 3.87 -6.49
C GLY A 90 -13.27 3.24 -5.16
N SER A 91 -14.12 2.31 -4.74
CA SER A 91 -13.97 1.64 -3.45
C SER A 91 -14.37 0.17 -3.56
N TRP A 92 -13.69 -0.68 -2.77
CA TRP A 92 -13.91 -2.12 -2.76
C TRP A 92 -13.79 -2.66 -1.34
N LEU A 93 -14.61 -3.66 -1.04
CA LEU A 93 -14.46 -4.48 0.17
C LEU A 93 -13.90 -5.84 -0.23
N ASP A 94 -12.91 -6.30 0.51
CA ASP A 94 -12.37 -7.63 0.27
C ASP A 94 -13.12 -8.71 1.07
N ASP A 95 -12.65 -9.93 0.94
CA ASP A 95 -13.24 -11.11 1.59
C ASP A 95 -13.07 -11.12 3.12
N ASN A 96 -12.26 -10.21 3.67
CA ASN A 96 -12.07 -10.03 5.11
C ASN A 96 -12.71 -8.74 5.64
N GLY A 97 -13.51 -8.05 4.83
CA GLY A 97 -14.17 -6.81 5.22
C GLY A 97 -13.26 -5.59 5.27
N ARG A 98 -12.07 -5.67 4.66
CA ARG A 98 -11.18 -4.52 4.56
C ARG A 98 -11.62 -3.62 3.42
N LEU A 99 -11.52 -2.31 3.61
CA LEU A 99 -11.88 -1.33 2.60
C LEU A 99 -10.66 -0.84 1.84
N PHE A 100 -10.72 -0.91 0.52
CA PHE A 100 -9.70 -0.41 -0.38
C PHE A 100 -10.26 0.73 -1.21
N LEU A 101 -9.42 1.72 -1.50
CA LEU A 101 -9.78 2.86 -2.34
C LEU A 101 -8.80 2.95 -3.51
N ASP A 102 -9.34 3.11 -4.72
CA ASP A 102 -8.58 3.51 -5.88
C ASP A 102 -8.62 5.03 -5.98
N THR A 103 -7.48 5.64 -6.24
CA THR A 103 -7.34 7.10 -6.24
C THR A 103 -6.49 7.57 -7.40
N ASP A 104 -6.34 8.87 -7.53
CA ASP A 104 -5.41 9.48 -8.49
C ASP A 104 -3.94 9.10 -8.23
N LEU A 105 -3.60 8.71 -6.98
CA LEU A 105 -2.25 8.23 -6.64
C LEU A 105 -2.07 6.74 -6.92
N GLY A 106 -3.16 5.98 -6.97
CA GLY A 106 -3.17 4.54 -7.14
C GLY A 106 -4.06 3.86 -6.13
N PHE A 107 -3.84 2.55 -5.95
CA PHE A 107 -4.69 1.69 -5.13
C PHE A 107 -4.12 1.53 -3.73
N GLY A 108 -4.98 1.55 -2.72
CA GLY A 108 -4.53 1.44 -1.34
C GLY A 108 -5.58 0.91 -0.38
N LEU A 109 -5.10 0.54 0.80
CA LEU A 109 -5.90 0.01 1.90
C LEU A 109 -6.20 1.14 2.90
N VAL A 110 -7.44 1.24 3.34
CA VAL A 110 -7.80 2.15 4.43
C VAL A 110 -7.19 1.63 5.73
N HIS A 111 -6.51 2.52 6.46
CA HIS A 111 -5.89 2.18 7.74
C HIS A 111 -6.94 1.66 8.71
N THR A 112 -6.61 0.59 9.44
CA THR A 112 -7.53 -0.05 10.37
C THR A 112 -8.13 0.91 11.39
N LEU A 113 -7.36 1.88 11.87
CA LEU A 113 -7.84 2.86 12.84
C LEU A 113 -8.89 3.82 12.28
N ASP A 114 -9.00 3.93 10.96
CA ASP A 114 -9.95 4.85 10.33
C ASP A 114 -11.18 4.15 9.76
N MET A 115 -11.36 2.86 10.03
CA MET A 115 -12.50 2.11 9.49
C MET A 115 -13.85 2.61 9.99
N GLU A 116 -13.91 3.10 11.23
CA GLU A 116 -15.15 3.70 11.74
C GLU A 116 -15.50 4.99 11.00
N ILE A 117 -14.51 5.84 10.75
CA ILE A 117 -14.70 7.07 9.96
C ILE A 117 -15.08 6.71 8.52
N ALA A 118 -14.42 5.73 7.93
CA ALA A 118 -14.73 5.26 6.59
C ALA A 118 -16.16 4.73 6.47
N SER A 119 -16.65 4.06 7.50
CA SER A 119 -18.03 3.56 7.49
C SER A 119 -19.05 4.70 7.41
N GLN A 120 -18.74 5.86 7.97
CA GLN A 120 -19.59 7.04 7.85
C GLN A 120 -19.70 7.51 6.40
N ALA A 121 -18.59 7.50 5.66
CA ALA A 121 -18.60 7.87 4.25
C ALA A 121 -19.42 6.88 3.41
N VAL A 122 -19.33 5.59 3.72
CA VAL A 122 -20.12 4.56 3.06
C VAL A 122 -21.61 4.73 3.40
N ASP A 123 -21.94 4.92 4.67
CA ASP A 123 -23.33 5.10 5.12
C ASP A 123 -23.96 6.34 4.52
N SER A 124 -23.19 7.39 4.29
CA SER A 124 -23.68 8.63 3.67
C SER A 124 -23.82 8.52 2.15
N GLY A 125 -23.35 7.43 1.54
CA GLY A 125 -23.41 7.22 0.10
C GLY A 125 -22.28 7.87 -0.69
N VAL A 126 -21.30 8.49 -0.03
CA VAL A 126 -20.15 9.09 -0.72
C VAL A 126 -19.28 8.01 -1.36
N TRP A 127 -19.08 6.89 -0.66
CA TRP A 127 -18.44 5.71 -1.23
C TRP A 127 -19.42 4.55 -1.24
N ALA A 128 -19.52 3.86 -2.39
CA ALA A 128 -20.38 2.69 -2.58
C ALA A 128 -19.51 1.49 -2.98
N PRO A 129 -18.87 0.82 -2.01
CA PRO A 129 -17.89 -0.19 -2.32
C PRO A 129 -18.49 -1.42 -2.99
N ALA A 130 -17.85 -1.87 -4.07
CA ALA A 130 -18.10 -3.18 -4.67
C ALA A 130 -17.30 -4.24 -3.91
N GLU A 131 -17.66 -5.50 -4.06
CA GLU A 131 -16.93 -6.59 -3.43
C GLU A 131 -15.92 -7.20 -4.40
N MET A 132 -14.72 -7.50 -3.91
CA MET A 132 -13.68 -8.15 -4.68
C MET A 132 -12.74 -8.92 -3.75
N PRO A 133 -12.48 -10.22 -4.00
CA PRO A 133 -11.50 -10.96 -3.21
C PRO A 133 -10.13 -10.29 -3.28
N PHE A 134 -9.44 -10.25 -2.15
CA PHE A 134 -8.10 -9.66 -2.11
C PHE A 134 -7.15 -10.29 -3.12
N ALA A 135 -7.26 -11.60 -3.33
CA ALA A 135 -6.40 -12.32 -4.27
C ALA A 135 -6.46 -11.76 -5.70
N ASP A 136 -7.56 -11.12 -6.07
CA ASP A 136 -7.74 -10.55 -7.41
C ASP A 136 -7.24 -9.12 -7.53
N MET A 137 -7.00 -8.43 -6.42
CA MET A 137 -6.68 -7.01 -6.41
C MET A 137 -5.34 -6.67 -7.07
N PRO A 138 -4.23 -7.38 -6.79
CA PRO A 138 -2.96 -7.05 -7.44
C PRO A 138 -3.05 -7.05 -8.96
N ALA A 139 -3.62 -8.08 -9.56
CA ALA A 139 -3.76 -8.14 -11.02
C ALA A 139 -4.73 -7.08 -11.54
N ARG A 140 -5.85 -6.89 -10.87
CA ARG A 140 -6.88 -5.92 -11.28
C ARG A 140 -6.38 -4.48 -11.27
N PHE A 141 -5.57 -4.13 -10.26
CA PHE A 141 -5.07 -2.76 -10.09
C PHE A 141 -3.60 -2.60 -10.44
N GLY A 142 -2.98 -3.63 -11.00
CA GLY A 142 -1.68 -3.53 -11.63
C GLY A 142 -0.51 -3.30 -10.68
N TYR A 143 -0.50 -3.96 -9.52
CA TYR A 143 0.64 -3.88 -8.61
C TYR A 143 1.13 -5.28 -8.19
N VAL A 144 2.33 -5.34 -7.64
CA VAL A 144 3.02 -6.57 -7.26
C VAL A 144 3.31 -6.54 -5.78
N LEU A 145 2.88 -7.56 -5.04
CA LEU A 145 3.18 -7.66 -3.60
C LEU A 145 4.63 -8.01 -3.35
N LYS A 146 5.21 -8.87 -4.19
CA LYS A 146 6.59 -9.35 -4.03
C LYS A 146 7.36 -9.19 -5.34
N PRO A 147 8.09 -8.09 -5.51
CA PRO A 147 8.79 -7.80 -6.77
C PRO A 147 9.77 -8.89 -7.21
N GLN A 148 10.41 -9.57 -6.28
CA GLN A 148 11.36 -10.63 -6.58
C GLN A 148 10.70 -11.80 -7.30
N GLU A 149 9.52 -12.20 -6.88
CA GLU A 149 8.77 -13.29 -7.51
C GLU A 149 8.41 -12.97 -8.96
N LYS A 150 8.02 -11.72 -9.20
CA LYS A 150 7.69 -11.27 -10.55
C LYS A 150 8.93 -11.14 -11.43
N ALA A 151 10.05 -10.68 -10.87
CA ALA A 151 11.27 -10.45 -11.61
C ALA A 151 11.98 -11.77 -12.00
N ALA A 152 11.93 -12.78 -11.13
CA ALA A 152 12.68 -14.02 -11.33
C ALA A 152 12.42 -14.71 -12.67
N PRO A 153 11.18 -14.93 -13.11
CA PRO A 153 10.94 -15.53 -14.43
C PRO A 153 11.37 -14.62 -15.58
N GLY A 154 11.18 -13.34 -15.44
CA GLY A 154 11.54 -12.37 -16.45
C GLY A 154 13.02 -12.11 -16.55
N ALA A 155 13.76 -12.32 -15.47
CA ALA A 155 15.20 -12.14 -15.46
C ALA A 155 15.92 -13.10 -16.39
N ALA A 156 15.28 -14.20 -16.72
CA ALA A 156 15.84 -15.18 -17.65
C ALA A 156 15.74 -14.73 -19.11
N SER A 157 14.97 -13.72 -19.37
CA SER A 157 14.73 -13.24 -20.72
C SER A 157 15.51 -11.99 -21.07
#